data_cc467e535c6b56e7680518ab85297ed9
#
_entry.id   cc467e535c6b56e7680518ab85297ed9
#
_cell.length_a   1.000
_cell.length_b   1.000
_cell.length_c   1.000
_cell.angle_alpha   90.00
_cell.angle_beta   90.00
_cell.angle_gamma   90.00
#
_symmetry.space_group_name_H-M   'P 1'
#
loop_
_entity.id
_entity.type
_entity.pdbx_description
1 polymer ?
#
loop_
_entity_poly.entity_id
_entity_poly.type
_entity_poly.pdbx_seq_one_letter_code
_entity_poly.pdbx_strand_id
1 'polypeptide(L)'
;NAHSINYNDDDYSDGVTIFSSFFNYYSAIIDQQGNEIWNSADTDIVYYNTDYNGQLFGCYVNNDLEHYLPGIEFSLDNNYIWEEPNEHFLHHELIKLPDGNYLGLIEETRIGPIPFGPWTTLFQALGYQANGFTPEFPWVGDKIVVWDKDTKDIIWDWSTFDYYSMNDYDTISDTWFQAATLGRFDWTHSNALDYDWSLDTNSIE
;
A
#
# COMPACT_ATOMS: atom_id res chain seq x y z
N ASN A 1 -8.71 -2.95 27.88
CA ASN A 1 -9.63 -2.76 26.74
C ASN A 1 -9.40 -1.38 26.17
N ALA A 2 -8.99 -1.35 24.90
CA ALA A 2 -8.62 -0.11 24.22
C ALA A 2 -9.82 0.62 23.57
N HIS A 3 -11.02 0.08 23.67
CA HIS A 3 -12.21 0.61 23.00
C HIS A 3 -13.41 0.73 23.93
N SER A 4 -14.34 1.59 23.57
CA SER A 4 -15.64 1.72 24.23
C SER A 4 -16.70 2.02 23.17
N ILE A 5 -17.92 1.49 23.36
CA ILE A 5 -19.07 1.85 22.54
C ILE A 5 -19.68 3.12 23.14
N ASN A 6 -19.70 4.19 22.36
CA ASN A 6 -20.31 5.46 22.75
C ASN A 6 -21.76 5.59 22.28
N TYR A 7 -22.11 4.85 21.24
CA TYR A 7 -23.45 4.82 20.66
C TYR A 7 -23.70 3.43 20.05
N ASN A 8 -24.86 2.87 20.31
CA ASN A 8 -25.32 1.63 19.72
C ASN A 8 -26.81 1.80 19.37
N ASP A 9 -27.14 1.62 18.11
CA ASP A 9 -28.52 1.62 17.61
C ASP A 9 -29.00 0.17 17.48
N ASP A 10 -30.26 -0.08 17.78
CA ASP A 10 -30.85 -1.41 17.66
C ASP A 10 -31.05 -1.85 16.18
N ASP A 11 -30.90 -0.93 15.23
CA ASP A 11 -31.03 -1.17 13.78
C ASP A 11 -29.67 -1.30 13.11
N TYR A 12 -28.89 -2.33 13.47
CA TYR A 12 -27.60 -2.64 12.87
C TYR A 12 -27.60 -4.01 12.17
N SER A 13 -26.72 -4.17 11.19
CA SER A 13 -26.51 -5.44 10.50
C SER A 13 -25.73 -6.42 11.40
N ASP A 14 -26.08 -7.70 11.36
CA ASP A 14 -25.28 -8.76 11.97
C ASP A 14 -23.86 -8.76 11.37
N GLY A 15 -22.85 -8.90 12.24
CA GLY A 15 -21.47 -8.96 11.79
C GLY A 15 -20.46 -8.57 12.86
N VAL A 16 -19.23 -8.37 12.40
CA VAL A 16 -18.10 -7.91 13.21
C VAL A 16 -17.48 -6.68 12.59
N THR A 17 -16.78 -5.89 13.38
CA THR A 17 -15.97 -4.77 12.89
C THR A 17 -14.51 -5.15 12.98
N ILE A 18 -13.81 -5.09 11.84
CA ILE A 18 -12.36 -5.24 11.77
C ILE A 18 -11.76 -3.85 11.62
N PHE A 19 -10.72 -3.55 12.38
CA PHE A 19 -9.99 -2.30 12.27
C PHE A 19 -8.52 -2.50 12.57
N SER A 20 -7.71 -1.57 12.09
CA SER A 20 -6.27 -1.55 12.33
C SER A 20 -5.78 -0.16 12.71
N SER A 21 -4.60 -0.10 13.31
CA SER A 21 -3.84 1.12 13.55
C SER A 21 -2.45 0.96 12.94
N PHE A 22 -2.21 1.66 11.85
CA PHE A 22 -0.92 1.61 11.15
C PHE A 22 0.24 2.10 12.02
N PHE A 23 0.04 3.16 12.81
CA PHE A 23 1.10 3.71 13.64
C PHE A 23 1.47 2.86 14.87
N ASN A 24 0.58 1.96 15.26
CA ASN A 24 0.81 1.05 16.39
C ASN A 24 0.99 -0.41 15.94
N TYR A 25 0.92 -0.66 14.63
CA TYR A 25 0.99 -1.99 14.03
C TYR A 25 0.08 -3.01 14.72
N TYR A 26 -1.19 -2.65 14.80
CA TYR A 26 -2.17 -3.40 15.58
C TYR A 26 -3.46 -3.55 14.79
N SER A 27 -4.07 -4.73 14.88
CA SER A 27 -5.39 -5.01 14.32
C SER A 27 -6.26 -5.74 15.33
N ALA A 28 -7.55 -5.50 15.25
CA ALA A 28 -8.52 -6.19 16.10
C ALA A 28 -9.86 -6.39 15.40
N ILE A 29 -10.59 -7.38 15.90
CA ILE A 29 -11.98 -7.67 15.55
C ILE A 29 -12.82 -7.56 16.80
N ILE A 30 -13.91 -6.82 16.72
CA ILE A 30 -14.90 -6.68 17.79
C ILE A 30 -16.27 -7.11 17.32
N ASP A 31 -17.08 -7.62 18.24
CA ASP A 31 -18.51 -7.84 18.02
C ASP A 31 -19.32 -6.54 18.13
N GLN A 32 -20.60 -6.63 17.89
CA GLN A 32 -21.55 -5.51 17.99
C GLN A 32 -21.66 -4.93 19.40
N GLN A 33 -21.33 -5.69 20.41
CA GLN A 33 -21.32 -5.26 21.81
C GLN A 33 -19.97 -4.65 22.22
N GLY A 34 -19.00 -4.58 21.28
CA GLY A 34 -17.66 -4.08 21.52
C GLY A 34 -16.76 -5.05 22.28
N ASN A 35 -17.13 -6.31 22.37
CA ASN A 35 -16.23 -7.31 22.92
C ASN A 35 -15.19 -7.67 21.87
N GLU A 36 -13.95 -7.75 22.30
CA GLU A 36 -12.85 -8.20 21.43
C GLU A 36 -12.99 -9.70 21.17
N ILE A 37 -13.03 -10.06 19.88
CA ILE A 37 -13.08 -11.44 19.40
C ILE A 37 -11.67 -11.92 19.07
N TRP A 38 -10.87 -11.04 18.50
CA TRP A 38 -9.51 -11.32 18.04
C TRP A 38 -8.67 -10.04 18.06
N ASN A 39 -7.38 -10.19 18.23
CA ASN A 39 -6.39 -9.15 17.97
C ASN A 39 -5.07 -9.73 17.46
N SER A 40 -4.26 -8.90 16.82
CA SER A 40 -2.95 -9.31 16.30
C SER A 40 -1.90 -9.55 17.39
N ALA A 41 -2.19 -9.21 18.64
CA ALA A 41 -1.28 -9.38 19.78
C ALA A 41 0.14 -8.84 19.50
N ASP A 42 1.14 -9.71 19.60
CA ASP A 42 2.55 -9.37 19.43
C ASP A 42 3.05 -9.63 17.99
N THR A 43 2.15 -9.84 17.02
CA THR A 43 2.53 -10.14 15.63
C THR A 43 2.62 -8.90 14.73
N ASP A 44 2.30 -7.73 15.27
CA ASP A 44 2.40 -6.43 14.58
C ASP A 44 1.73 -6.40 13.18
N ILE A 45 0.60 -7.12 13.04
CA ILE A 45 -0.19 -7.18 11.81
C ILE A 45 -1.04 -5.92 11.68
N VAL A 46 -1.00 -5.31 10.50
CA VAL A 46 -1.90 -4.24 10.07
C VAL A 46 -2.83 -4.78 9.00
N TYR A 47 -4.10 -4.90 9.34
CA TYR A 47 -5.15 -5.33 8.42
C TYR A 47 -5.45 -4.25 7.36
N TYR A 48 -5.58 -4.65 6.12
CA TYR A 48 -5.98 -3.81 4.98
C TYR A 48 -7.43 -4.07 4.58
N ASN A 49 -7.71 -5.29 4.16
CA ASN A 49 -9.02 -5.64 3.61
C ASN A 49 -9.39 -7.12 3.86
N THR A 50 -10.63 -7.44 3.54
CA THR A 50 -11.17 -8.80 3.54
C THR A 50 -11.88 -9.02 2.21
N ASP A 51 -11.60 -10.13 1.54
CA ASP A 51 -12.33 -10.51 0.35
C ASP A 51 -13.74 -11.06 0.68
N TYR A 52 -14.51 -11.34 -0.37
CA TYR A 52 -15.86 -11.87 -0.20
C TYR A 52 -15.92 -13.31 0.35
N ASN A 53 -14.79 -14.03 0.39
CA ASN A 53 -14.66 -15.35 1.03
C ASN A 53 -14.30 -15.26 2.52
N GLY A 54 -14.04 -14.05 3.03
CA GLY A 54 -13.62 -13.82 4.40
C GLY A 54 -12.13 -14.04 4.64
N GLN A 55 -11.30 -14.06 3.58
CA GLN A 55 -9.85 -14.10 3.68
C GLN A 55 -9.32 -12.73 4.12
N LEU A 56 -8.33 -12.71 5.01
CA LEU A 56 -7.79 -11.49 5.60
C LEU A 56 -6.46 -11.14 4.97
N PHE A 57 -6.32 -9.87 4.56
CA PHE A 57 -5.12 -9.33 3.94
C PHE A 57 -4.61 -8.12 4.72
N GLY A 58 -3.30 -7.94 4.69
CA GLY A 58 -2.64 -6.84 5.37
C GLY A 58 -1.14 -6.86 5.17
N CYS A 59 -0.41 -6.26 6.09
CA CYS A 59 1.03 -6.38 6.20
C CYS A 59 1.42 -6.69 7.66
N TYR A 60 2.67 -7.03 7.88
CA TYR A 60 3.24 -7.09 9.23
C TYR A 60 4.56 -6.32 9.28
N VAL A 61 5.02 -5.99 10.48
CA VAL A 61 6.30 -5.30 10.64
C VAL A 61 7.43 -6.32 10.71
N ASN A 62 8.40 -6.16 9.84
CA ASN A 62 9.66 -6.89 9.91
C ASN A 62 10.83 -5.92 9.88
N ASN A 63 11.34 -5.57 11.04
CA ASN A 63 12.42 -4.59 11.21
C ASN A 63 13.79 -5.05 10.68
N ASP A 64 13.92 -6.32 10.34
CA ASP A 64 15.16 -6.88 9.78
C ASP A 64 15.27 -6.66 8.26
N LEU A 65 14.22 -6.12 7.63
CA LEU A 65 14.10 -5.94 6.20
C LEU A 65 14.15 -4.46 5.81
N GLU A 66 14.70 -4.16 4.63
CA GLU A 66 14.79 -2.80 4.12
C GLU A 66 13.40 -2.20 3.86
N HIS A 67 12.51 -3.02 3.34
CA HIS A 67 11.08 -2.71 3.18
C HIS A 67 10.29 -3.52 4.21
N TYR A 68 10.17 -3.00 5.38
CA TYR A 68 9.75 -3.65 6.62
C TYR A 68 8.23 -3.88 6.77
N LEU A 69 7.45 -3.79 5.70
CA LEU A 69 6.00 -3.98 5.70
C LEU A 69 5.55 -4.96 4.59
N PRO A 70 6.03 -6.23 4.59
CA PRO A 70 5.61 -7.18 3.59
C PRO A 70 4.12 -7.48 3.66
N GLY A 71 3.48 -7.59 2.49
CA GLY A 71 2.08 -7.97 2.37
C GLY A 71 1.85 -9.43 2.73
N ILE A 72 0.74 -9.70 3.39
CA ILE A 72 0.36 -11.04 3.84
C ILE A 72 -1.12 -11.34 3.63
N GLU A 73 -1.42 -12.60 3.32
CA GLU A 73 -2.69 -13.24 3.66
C GLU A 73 -2.51 -13.96 4.99
N PHE A 74 -3.40 -13.73 5.94
CA PHE A 74 -3.28 -14.29 7.29
C PHE A 74 -4.59 -14.86 7.82
N SER A 75 -4.48 -15.69 8.86
CA SER A 75 -5.62 -16.26 9.58
C SER A 75 -5.78 -15.66 10.97
N LEU A 76 -6.94 -15.89 11.60
CA LEU A 76 -7.20 -15.48 12.98
C LEU A 76 -6.33 -16.20 14.03
N ASP A 77 -5.61 -17.25 13.64
CA ASP A 77 -4.58 -17.88 14.47
C ASP A 77 -3.20 -17.22 14.31
N ASN A 78 -3.13 -16.06 13.64
CA ASN A 78 -1.91 -15.32 13.33
C ASN A 78 -0.90 -16.12 12.48
N ASN A 79 -1.37 -17.08 11.68
CA ASN A 79 -0.55 -17.77 10.72
C ASN A 79 -0.56 -17.03 9.38
N TYR A 80 0.59 -16.87 8.76
CA TYR A 80 0.72 -16.33 7.40
C TYR A 80 0.43 -17.45 6.42
N ILE A 81 -0.62 -17.28 5.61
CA ILE A 81 -1.02 -18.21 4.56
C ILE A 81 -0.18 -17.97 3.31
N TRP A 82 0.05 -16.70 3.01
CA TRP A 82 0.95 -16.24 1.96
C TRP A 82 1.64 -14.96 2.42
N GLU A 83 2.85 -14.78 1.95
CA GLU A 83 3.69 -13.63 2.25
C GLU A 83 4.39 -13.17 0.98
N GLU A 84 4.33 -11.91 0.68
CA GLU A 84 5.06 -11.26 -0.39
C GLU A 84 6.58 -11.46 -0.21
N PRO A 85 7.37 -11.58 -1.32
CA PRO A 85 8.81 -11.85 -1.25
C PRO A 85 9.64 -10.72 -0.63
N ASN A 86 9.02 -9.60 -0.28
CA ASN A 86 9.62 -8.47 0.43
C ASN A 86 10.83 -7.82 -0.27
N GLU A 87 10.75 -7.70 -1.56
CA GLU A 87 11.71 -6.97 -2.38
C GLU A 87 11.28 -5.52 -2.62
N HIS A 88 10.02 -5.21 -2.32
CA HIS A 88 9.38 -3.93 -2.59
C HIS A 88 8.53 -3.47 -1.41
N PHE A 89 8.32 -2.15 -1.30
CA PHE A 89 7.40 -1.62 -0.32
C PHE A 89 5.96 -1.73 -0.84
N LEU A 90 5.22 -2.70 -0.31
CA LEU A 90 3.79 -2.81 -0.56
C LEU A 90 3.05 -1.81 0.34
N HIS A 91 2.13 -1.06 -0.24
CA HIS A 91 1.31 -0.15 0.54
C HIS A 91 -0.17 -0.24 0.16
N HIS A 92 -1.00 -0.15 1.18
CA HIS A 92 -2.45 -0.04 1.18
C HIS A 92 -3.23 -1.27 0.74
N GLU A 93 -2.82 -2.05 -0.26
CA GLU A 93 -3.71 -3.06 -0.84
C GLU A 93 -2.97 -4.34 -1.25
N LEU A 94 -3.56 -5.48 -0.88
CA LEU A 94 -3.22 -6.80 -1.38
C LEU A 94 -4.52 -7.54 -1.69
N ILE A 95 -4.64 -8.08 -2.88
CA ILE A 95 -5.84 -8.77 -3.38
C ILE A 95 -5.45 -10.14 -3.90
N LYS A 96 -6.21 -11.18 -3.53
CA LYS A 96 -6.08 -12.51 -4.12
C LYS A 96 -6.97 -12.63 -5.35
N LEU A 97 -6.38 -12.95 -6.49
CA LEU A 97 -7.05 -13.11 -7.77
C LEU A 97 -7.79 -14.46 -7.86
N PRO A 98 -8.73 -14.65 -8.83
CA PRO A 98 -9.46 -15.89 -9.01
C PRO A 98 -8.58 -17.12 -9.26
N ASP A 99 -7.44 -16.94 -9.91
CA ASP A 99 -6.45 -18.00 -10.19
C ASP A 99 -5.56 -18.33 -8.98
N GLY A 100 -5.73 -17.59 -7.88
CA GLY A 100 -4.99 -17.71 -6.64
C GLY A 100 -3.73 -16.88 -6.55
N ASN A 101 -3.33 -16.17 -7.61
CA ASN A 101 -2.22 -15.23 -7.60
C ASN A 101 -2.55 -13.98 -6.77
N TYR A 102 -1.55 -13.15 -6.49
CA TYR A 102 -1.73 -11.98 -5.62
C TYR A 102 -1.42 -10.69 -6.39
N LEU A 103 -2.35 -9.76 -6.32
CA LEU A 103 -2.24 -8.41 -6.89
C LEU A 103 -1.92 -7.44 -5.77
N GLY A 104 -0.91 -6.59 -5.96
CA GLY A 104 -0.54 -5.59 -4.98
C GLY A 104 -0.06 -4.28 -5.60
N LEU A 105 -0.01 -3.27 -4.77
CA LEU A 105 0.47 -1.94 -5.08
C LEU A 105 1.82 -1.72 -4.40
N ILE A 106 2.87 -1.46 -5.18
CA ILE A 106 4.22 -1.22 -4.66
C ILE A 106 4.77 0.14 -5.13
N GLU A 107 5.72 0.68 -4.38
CA GLU A 107 6.47 1.86 -4.81
C GLU A 107 7.55 1.48 -5.84
N GLU A 108 7.71 2.30 -6.88
CA GLU A 108 8.83 2.26 -7.80
C GLU A 108 9.54 3.61 -7.78
N THR A 109 10.88 3.60 -7.71
CA THR A 109 11.68 4.82 -7.75
C THR A 109 12.45 4.92 -9.06
N ARG A 110 12.33 6.05 -9.76
CA ARG A 110 13.17 6.40 -10.91
C ARG A 110 13.82 7.77 -10.72
N ILE A 111 15.00 7.95 -11.29
CA ILE A 111 15.67 9.24 -11.24
C ILE A 111 15.12 10.14 -12.36
N GLY A 112 14.57 11.27 -11.96
CA GLY A 112 13.98 12.27 -12.85
C GLY A 112 14.53 13.68 -12.63
N PRO A 113 14.11 14.64 -13.46
CA PRO A 113 14.54 16.02 -13.32
C PRO A 113 13.83 16.72 -12.16
N ILE A 114 14.46 17.74 -11.59
CA ILE A 114 13.79 18.70 -10.73
C ILE A 114 13.27 19.83 -11.64
N PRO A 115 11.95 19.98 -11.79
CA PRO A 115 11.37 20.97 -12.67
C PRO A 115 11.58 22.40 -12.16
N PHE A 116 11.49 23.38 -13.05
CA PHE A 116 11.54 24.78 -12.64
C PHE A 116 10.31 25.16 -11.80
N GLY A 117 10.57 25.85 -10.71
CA GLY A 117 9.52 26.33 -9.82
C GLY A 117 10.04 27.18 -8.65
N PRO A 118 9.19 27.59 -7.72
CA PRO A 118 9.59 28.35 -6.53
C PRO A 118 10.67 27.66 -5.68
N TRP A 119 10.76 26.33 -5.77
CA TRP A 119 11.72 25.46 -5.09
C TRP A 119 13.09 25.40 -5.74
N THR A 120 13.26 25.89 -6.98
CA THR A 120 14.51 25.77 -7.75
C THR A 120 15.74 26.24 -6.97
N THR A 121 15.68 27.42 -6.34
CA THR A 121 16.80 27.96 -5.56
C THR A 121 17.16 27.07 -4.36
N LEU A 122 16.17 26.46 -3.72
CA LEU A 122 16.40 25.54 -2.62
C LEU A 122 17.19 24.31 -3.07
N PHE A 123 16.75 23.66 -4.15
CA PHE A 123 17.45 22.51 -4.68
C PHE A 123 18.85 22.82 -5.18
N GLN A 124 19.06 23.99 -5.78
CA GLN A 124 20.39 24.45 -6.17
C GLN A 124 21.30 24.68 -4.93
N ALA A 125 20.76 25.18 -3.84
CA ALA A 125 21.49 25.30 -2.59
C ALA A 125 21.85 23.94 -1.96
N LEU A 126 21.06 22.89 -2.23
CA LEU A 126 21.34 21.51 -1.84
C LEU A 126 22.34 20.80 -2.79
N GLY A 127 22.76 21.44 -3.89
CA GLY A 127 23.77 20.92 -4.79
C GLY A 127 23.22 20.29 -6.08
N TYR A 128 21.91 20.32 -6.32
CA TYR A 128 21.29 19.89 -7.56
C TYR A 128 21.36 20.97 -8.64
N GLN A 129 21.25 20.60 -9.90
CA GLN A 129 21.15 21.56 -11.00
C GLN A 129 19.79 22.25 -11.03
N ALA A 130 18.73 21.49 -10.76
CA ALA A 130 17.33 21.93 -10.77
C ALA A 130 16.98 22.74 -12.05
N ASN A 131 17.38 22.18 -13.20
CA ASN A 131 17.28 22.84 -14.50
C ASN A 131 16.11 22.35 -15.35
N GLY A 132 15.26 21.48 -14.80
CA GLY A 132 14.09 20.91 -15.47
C GLY A 132 14.39 19.79 -16.49
N PHE A 133 15.65 19.44 -16.72
CA PHE A 133 16.04 18.49 -17.77
C PHE A 133 16.96 17.39 -17.30
N THR A 134 17.86 17.68 -16.36
CA THR A 134 18.84 16.70 -15.87
C THR A 134 18.16 15.73 -14.89
N PRO A 135 18.17 14.41 -15.17
CA PRO A 135 17.73 13.41 -14.19
C PRO A 135 18.73 13.36 -13.04
N GLU A 136 18.29 13.75 -11.85
CA GLU A 136 19.18 13.92 -10.69
C GLU A 136 18.50 13.72 -9.34
N PHE A 137 17.17 13.50 -9.33
CA PHE A 137 16.40 13.41 -8.09
C PHE A 137 15.46 12.19 -8.10
N PRO A 138 15.30 11.48 -6.96
CA PRO A 138 14.40 10.35 -6.89
C PRO A 138 12.93 10.79 -6.99
N TRP A 139 12.22 10.20 -7.95
CA TRP A 139 10.77 10.26 -8.07
C TRP A 139 10.20 8.92 -7.66
N VAL A 140 9.22 8.94 -6.79
CA VAL A 140 8.48 7.75 -6.36
C VAL A 140 7.14 7.74 -7.06
N GLY A 141 6.87 6.65 -7.74
CA GLY A 141 5.61 6.39 -8.42
C GLY A 141 5.06 5.04 -8.00
N ASP A 142 3.85 4.75 -8.44
CA ASP A 142 3.18 3.50 -8.12
C ASP A 142 3.41 2.46 -9.21
N LYS A 143 3.52 1.22 -8.78
CA LYS A 143 3.58 0.06 -9.64
C LYS A 143 2.60 -1.00 -9.16
N ILE A 144 1.73 -1.45 -10.05
CA ILE A 144 0.84 -2.57 -9.79
C ILE A 144 1.55 -3.84 -10.24
N VAL A 145 1.54 -4.86 -9.41
CA VAL A 145 2.20 -6.14 -9.70
C VAL A 145 1.29 -7.32 -9.42
N VAL A 146 1.48 -8.41 -10.16
CA VAL A 146 0.89 -9.71 -9.86
C VAL A 146 2.01 -10.68 -9.56
N TRP A 147 1.99 -11.26 -8.37
CA TRP A 147 2.87 -12.33 -7.97
C TRP A 147 2.23 -13.69 -8.21
N ASP A 148 3.01 -14.62 -8.74
CA ASP A 148 2.64 -16.03 -8.73
C ASP A 148 2.54 -16.54 -7.29
N LYS A 149 1.45 -17.23 -6.97
CA LYS A 149 1.16 -17.70 -5.61
C LYS A 149 2.17 -18.68 -5.04
N ASP A 150 2.83 -19.47 -5.89
CA ASP A 150 3.73 -20.55 -5.49
C ASP A 150 5.21 -20.12 -5.58
N THR A 151 5.61 -19.52 -6.70
CA THR A 151 7.01 -19.09 -6.93
C THR A 151 7.32 -17.73 -6.33
N LYS A 152 6.28 -16.90 -6.14
CA LYS A 152 6.37 -15.51 -5.70
C LYS A 152 7.07 -14.58 -6.70
N ASP A 153 7.31 -15.05 -7.93
CA ASP A 153 7.82 -14.21 -9.00
C ASP A 153 6.76 -13.20 -9.46
N ILE A 154 7.17 -12.01 -9.87
CA ILE A 154 6.28 -11.06 -10.55
C ILE A 154 6.04 -11.59 -11.97
N ILE A 155 4.79 -11.94 -12.26
CA ILE A 155 4.36 -12.47 -13.55
C ILE A 155 3.66 -11.44 -14.44
N TRP A 156 3.25 -10.34 -13.87
CA TRP A 156 2.68 -9.19 -14.58
C TRP A 156 2.94 -7.91 -13.78
N ASP A 157 3.15 -6.81 -14.49
CA ASP A 157 3.28 -5.51 -13.86
C ASP A 157 2.81 -4.36 -14.76
N TRP A 158 2.45 -3.26 -14.12
CA TRP A 158 2.14 -1.98 -14.73
C TRP A 158 2.73 -0.86 -13.88
N SER A 159 3.43 0.08 -14.50
CA SER A 159 4.10 1.17 -13.80
C SER A 159 3.58 2.52 -14.26
N THR A 160 3.34 3.44 -13.33
CA THR A 160 2.97 4.83 -13.64
C THR A 160 4.02 5.51 -14.50
N PHE A 161 5.30 5.20 -14.34
CA PHE A 161 6.40 5.76 -15.12
C PHE A 161 6.41 5.36 -16.61
N ASP A 162 5.72 4.29 -16.97
CA ASP A 162 5.67 3.83 -18.37
C ASP A 162 4.51 4.45 -19.14
N TYR A 163 3.51 5.01 -18.42
CA TYR A 163 2.27 5.53 -19.01
C TYR A 163 2.07 7.02 -18.79
N TYR A 164 2.68 7.59 -17.73
CA TYR A 164 2.58 9.02 -17.45
C TYR A 164 3.90 9.73 -17.69
N SER A 165 3.82 11.00 -18.00
CA SER A 165 4.98 11.84 -18.21
C SER A 165 5.40 12.51 -16.90
N MET A 166 6.69 12.49 -16.57
CA MET A 166 7.23 13.27 -15.45
C MET A 166 7.04 14.80 -15.62
N ASN A 167 6.52 15.27 -16.77
CA ASN A 167 6.08 16.66 -16.93
C ASN A 167 4.72 16.94 -16.28
N ASP A 168 3.96 15.87 -15.96
CA ASP A 168 2.67 15.96 -15.29
C ASP A 168 2.87 15.87 -13.77
N TYR A 169 3.49 16.89 -13.20
CA TYR A 169 3.78 17.01 -11.78
C TYR A 169 2.96 18.11 -11.11
N ASP A 170 2.78 18.04 -9.80
CA ASP A 170 2.10 19.06 -9.03
C ASP A 170 2.91 20.36 -8.99
N THR A 171 2.32 21.44 -9.54
CA THR A 171 2.94 22.77 -9.61
C THR A 171 2.44 23.75 -8.54
N ILE A 172 1.42 23.36 -7.76
CA ILE A 172 0.67 24.30 -6.90
C ILE A 172 1.02 24.14 -5.44
N SER A 173 1.38 22.93 -5.03
CA SER A 173 1.55 22.59 -3.64
C SER A 173 2.98 22.74 -3.13
N ASP A 174 3.11 22.66 -1.80
CA ASP A 174 4.40 22.57 -1.13
C ASP A 174 5.11 21.22 -1.33
N THR A 175 4.60 20.35 -2.23
CA THR A 175 5.11 18.98 -2.44
C THR A 175 6.59 18.95 -2.77
N TRP A 176 7.06 19.88 -3.62
CA TRP A 176 8.48 20.00 -3.95
C TRP A 176 9.34 20.49 -2.79
N PHE A 177 8.81 21.33 -1.90
CA PHE A 177 9.52 21.73 -0.68
C PHE A 177 9.61 20.56 0.31
N GLN A 178 8.56 19.74 0.40
CA GLN A 178 8.58 18.49 1.16
C GLN A 178 9.58 17.49 0.56
N ALA A 179 9.62 17.35 -0.77
CA ALA A 179 10.56 16.50 -1.48
C ALA A 179 12.01 16.85 -1.15
N ALA A 180 12.35 18.14 -1.10
CA ALA A 180 13.69 18.59 -0.70
C ALA A 180 14.07 18.15 0.73
N THR A 181 13.10 18.05 1.61
CA THR A 181 13.29 17.60 3.01
C THR A 181 13.39 16.07 3.10
N LEU A 182 12.57 15.36 2.33
CA LEU A 182 12.49 13.90 2.33
C LEU A 182 13.57 13.24 1.47
N GLY A 183 14.21 14.00 0.55
CA GLY A 183 15.17 13.47 -0.41
C GLY A 183 14.54 12.67 -1.55
N ARG A 184 13.22 12.71 -1.70
CA ARG A 184 12.45 12.05 -2.78
C ARG A 184 11.18 12.85 -3.08
N PHE A 185 10.72 12.79 -4.32
CA PHE A 185 9.45 13.37 -4.75
C PHE A 185 8.40 12.28 -4.88
N ASP A 186 7.39 12.32 -4.03
CA ASP A 186 6.23 11.43 -4.05
C ASP A 186 5.29 11.91 -5.16
N TRP A 187 5.44 11.33 -6.35
CA TRP A 187 4.83 11.82 -7.58
C TRP A 187 3.40 11.32 -7.77
N THR A 188 3.21 10.01 -7.64
CA THR A 188 1.89 9.38 -7.63
C THR A 188 1.73 8.64 -6.33
N HIS A 189 0.56 8.74 -5.72
CA HIS A 189 0.31 8.17 -4.39
C HIS A 189 -1.04 7.46 -4.40
N SER A 190 -1.07 6.28 -5.01
CA SER A 190 -2.26 5.46 -5.07
C SER A 190 -2.57 4.85 -3.71
N ASN A 191 -3.84 4.89 -3.30
CA ASN A 191 -4.25 4.44 -1.97
C ASN A 191 -5.16 3.22 -2.00
N ALA A 192 -5.55 2.75 -3.18
CA ALA A 192 -6.41 1.58 -3.34
C ALA A 192 -6.28 0.97 -4.72
N LEU A 193 -6.49 -0.33 -4.79
CA LEU A 193 -6.73 -1.11 -5.99
C LEU A 193 -8.13 -1.73 -5.90
N ASP A 194 -8.76 -1.90 -7.04
CA ASP A 194 -9.96 -2.72 -7.16
C ASP A 194 -9.83 -3.64 -8.36
N TYR A 195 -10.27 -4.88 -8.22
CA TYR A 195 -10.25 -5.87 -9.27
C TYR A 195 -11.68 -6.14 -9.75
N ASP A 196 -11.94 -5.91 -11.04
CA ASP A 196 -13.27 -6.13 -11.60
C ASP A 196 -13.50 -7.62 -11.88
N TRP A 197 -14.08 -8.30 -10.91
CA TRP A 197 -14.46 -9.72 -10.98
C TRP A 197 -15.45 -10.05 -12.12
N SER A 198 -16.16 -9.05 -12.64
CA SER A 198 -17.15 -9.28 -13.70
C SER A 198 -16.52 -9.53 -15.06
N LEU A 199 -15.27 -9.10 -15.26
CA LEU A 199 -14.55 -9.27 -16.52
C LEU A 199 -13.94 -10.67 -16.67
N ASP A 200 -13.72 -11.37 -15.57
CA ASP A 200 -13.15 -12.73 -15.58
C ASP A 200 -14.14 -13.83 -15.90
N THR A 201 -15.43 -13.55 -15.89
CA THR A 201 -16.47 -14.55 -16.16
C THR A 201 -16.57 -14.99 -17.64
N ASN A 202 -15.78 -14.40 -18.53
CA ASN A 202 -15.75 -14.74 -19.96
C ASN A 202 -14.71 -15.80 -20.35
N SER A 203 -14.02 -16.40 -19.41
CA SER A 203 -13.01 -17.46 -19.66
C SER A 203 -13.50 -18.88 -19.33
N ILE A 204 -14.82 -19.05 -19.07
CA ILE A 204 -15.43 -20.35 -18.87
C ILE A 204 -16.47 -20.60 -20.01
N GLU A 205 -15.99 -20.95 -21.18
CA GLU A 205 -16.71 -21.76 -22.17
C GLU A 205 -15.84 -22.93 -22.62
#